data_c1ae85c2f35825cae51b387871207c23
#
_entry.id   c1ae85c2f35825cae51b387871207c23
#
_cell.length_a   1.000
_cell.length_b   1.000
_cell.length_c   1.000
_cell.angle_alpha   90.00
_cell.angle_beta   90.00
_cell.angle_gamma   90.00
#
_symmetry.space_group_name_H-M   'P 1'
#
loop_
_entity.id
_entity.type
_entity.pdbx_description
1 polymer ?
#
loop_
_entity_poly.entity_id
_entity_poly.type
_entity_poly.pdbx_seq_one_letter_code
_entity_poly.pdbx_strand_id
1 'polypeptide(L)' 'MSQTFEVTGMSCGHCVNAVTEAVLTVDPHAQVTVDLPTGHVDVLSEQPRQDLVAAIENAGYKAR' A
#
# COMPACT_ATOMS: atom_id res chain seq x y z
N MET A 1 -1.39 -5.94 13.05
CA MET A 1 -2.81 -5.85 12.71
C MET A 1 -2.99 -5.64 11.23
N SER A 2 -4.03 -6.22 10.67
CA SER A 2 -4.31 -6.14 9.24
C SER A 2 -5.08 -4.86 8.94
N GLN A 3 -4.63 -4.13 7.92
CA GLN A 3 -5.28 -2.89 7.47
C GLN A 3 -5.54 -3.00 5.97
N THR A 4 -6.72 -2.57 5.55
CA THR A 4 -7.09 -2.58 4.14
C THR A 4 -7.23 -1.15 3.64
N PHE A 5 -6.63 -0.91 2.47
CA PHE A 5 -6.70 0.40 1.81
C PHE A 5 -7.30 0.23 0.42
N GLU A 6 -8.00 1.26 -0.02
CA GLU A 6 -8.39 1.37 -1.42
C GLU A 6 -7.39 2.31 -2.08
N VAL A 7 -6.63 1.79 -3.03
CA VAL A 7 -5.59 2.56 -3.71
C VAL A 7 -6.00 2.76 -5.15
N THR A 8 -6.03 4.01 -5.58
CA THR A 8 -6.36 4.34 -6.96
C THR A 8 -5.10 4.72 -7.73
N GLY A 9 -5.14 4.56 -9.05
CA GLY A 9 -4.02 4.86 -9.92
C GLY A 9 -3.15 3.66 -10.24
N MET A 10 -3.40 2.51 -9.63
CA MET A 10 -2.67 1.29 -9.96
C MET A 10 -3.26 0.68 -11.21
N SER A 11 -2.45 0.56 -12.26
CA SER A 11 -2.93 0.03 -13.53
C SER A 11 -2.07 -1.11 -14.07
N CYS A 12 -0.98 -1.47 -13.40
CA CYS A 12 -0.09 -2.52 -13.89
C CYS A 12 0.76 -3.08 -12.75
N GLY A 13 1.54 -4.11 -13.07
CA GLY A 13 2.41 -4.76 -12.08
C GLY A 13 3.47 -3.84 -11.49
N HIS A 14 3.94 -2.87 -12.26
CA HIS A 14 4.90 -1.89 -11.72
C HIS A 14 4.30 -1.06 -10.61
N CYS A 15 3.02 -0.75 -10.73
CA CYS A 15 2.32 0.00 -9.70
C CYS A 15 2.21 -0.81 -8.42
N VAL A 16 1.94 -2.10 -8.55
CA VAL A 16 1.89 -3.00 -7.38
C VAL A 16 3.23 -2.98 -6.65
N ASN A 17 4.33 -3.10 -7.39
CA ASN A 17 5.66 -3.08 -6.80
C ASN A 17 5.96 -1.74 -6.11
N ALA A 18 5.57 -0.64 -6.74
CA ALA A 18 5.81 0.69 -6.18
C ALA A 18 5.07 0.87 -4.85
N VAL A 19 3.81 0.44 -4.79
CA VAL A 19 3.03 0.52 -3.56
C VAL A 19 3.62 -0.38 -2.49
N THR A 20 3.99 -1.61 -2.85
CA THR A 20 4.59 -2.54 -1.92
C THR A 20 5.89 -1.97 -1.34
N GLU A 21 6.75 -1.44 -2.18
CA GLU A 21 8.00 -0.85 -1.72
C GLU A 21 7.76 0.36 -0.82
N ALA A 22 6.77 1.17 -1.15
CA ALA A 22 6.43 2.32 -0.31
C ALA A 22 6.06 1.89 1.10
N VAL A 23 5.22 0.85 1.21
CA VAL A 23 4.82 0.31 2.51
C VAL A 23 6.03 -0.27 3.24
N LEU A 24 6.87 -1.01 2.54
CA LEU A 24 8.05 -1.62 3.16
C LEU A 24 9.08 -0.59 3.62
N THR A 25 9.07 0.60 3.05
CA THR A 25 9.91 1.69 3.51
C THR A 25 9.50 2.14 4.90
N VAL A 26 8.20 2.12 5.18
CA VAL A 26 7.67 2.47 6.50
C VAL A 26 7.86 1.32 7.48
N ASP A 27 7.59 0.09 7.03
CA ASP A 27 7.70 -1.10 7.88
C ASP A 27 8.28 -2.25 7.06
N PRO A 28 9.59 -2.52 7.20
CA PRO A 28 10.25 -3.59 6.44
C PRO A 28 9.70 -4.98 6.74
N HIS A 29 9.00 -5.15 7.85
CA HIS A 29 8.43 -6.44 8.24
C HIS A 29 6.97 -6.58 7.85
N ALA A 30 6.39 -5.58 7.19
CA ALA A 30 5.00 -5.62 6.78
C ALA A 30 4.79 -6.68 5.70
N GLN A 31 3.59 -7.28 5.72
CA GLN A 31 3.15 -8.14 4.63
C GLN A 31 2.12 -7.38 3.82
N VAL A 32 2.32 -7.33 2.52
CA VAL A 32 1.49 -6.55 1.62
C VAL A 32 0.88 -7.47 0.57
N THR A 33 -0.44 -7.41 0.44
CA THR A 33 -1.17 -8.14 -0.59
C THR A 33 -1.96 -7.13 -1.40
N VAL A 34 -1.78 -7.14 -2.72
CA VAL A 34 -2.43 -6.19 -3.61
C VAL A 34 -3.38 -6.93 -4.54
N ASP A 35 -4.61 -6.43 -4.64
CA ASP A 35 -5.62 -6.92 -5.57
C ASP A 35 -5.86 -5.83 -6.62
N LEU A 36 -5.25 -5.99 -7.79
CA LEU A 36 -5.35 -5.01 -8.87
C LEU A 36 -6.76 -4.77 -9.36
N PRO A 37 -7.58 -5.82 -9.61
CA PRO A 37 -8.93 -5.60 -10.14
C PRO A 37 -9.80 -4.71 -9.25
N THR A 38 -9.62 -4.76 -7.95
CA THR A 38 -10.42 -3.97 -7.02
C THR A 38 -9.68 -2.74 -6.48
N GLY A 39 -8.34 -2.72 -6.63
CA GLY A 39 -7.53 -1.66 -6.06
C GLY A 39 -7.34 -1.78 -4.55
N HIS A 40 -7.66 -2.92 -3.97
CA HIS A 40 -7.50 -3.13 -2.55
C HIS A 40 -6.08 -3.55 -2.21
N VAL A 41 -5.55 -2.95 -1.17
CA VAL A 41 -4.22 -3.30 -0.64
C VAL A 41 -4.38 -3.68 0.81
N ASP A 42 -4.04 -4.92 1.13
CA ASP A 42 -4.05 -5.40 2.51
C ASP A 42 -2.62 -5.33 3.05
N VAL A 43 -2.47 -4.67 4.19
CA VAL A 43 -1.17 -4.52 4.84
C VAL A 43 -1.25 -5.09 6.24
N LEU A 44 -0.39 -6.06 6.52
CA LEU A 44 -0.25 -6.61 7.86
C LEU A 44 0.95 -5.92 8.50
N SER A 45 0.68 -4.92 9.34
CA SER A 45 1.69 -4.06 9.92
C SER A 45 1.20 -3.47 11.24
N GLU A 46 2.13 -3.14 12.12
CA GLU A 46 1.84 -2.45 13.37
C GLU A 46 1.95 -0.94 13.25
N GLN A 47 2.34 -0.44 12.09
CA GLN A 47 2.48 0.99 11.87
C GLN A 47 1.12 1.67 11.77
N PRO A 48 1.02 2.95 12.16
CA PRO A 48 -0.23 3.69 12.04
C PRO A 48 -0.70 3.76 10.60
N ARG A 49 -2.02 3.69 10.41
CA ARG A 49 -2.62 3.80 9.09
C ARG A 49 -2.18 5.08 8.38
N GLN A 50 -2.08 6.17 9.11
CA GLN A 50 -1.68 7.46 8.58
C GLN A 50 -0.30 7.40 7.92
N ASP A 51 0.64 6.70 8.51
CA ASP A 51 1.99 6.58 7.97
C ASP A 51 1.98 5.75 6.68
N LEU A 52 1.17 4.70 6.65
CA LEU A 52 1.05 3.86 5.47
C LEU A 52 0.40 4.61 4.31
N VAL A 53 -0.64 5.38 4.60
CA VAL A 53 -1.30 6.22 3.59
C VAL A 53 -0.32 7.24 3.03
N ALA A 54 0.43 7.91 3.90
CA ALA A 54 1.41 8.90 3.46
C ALA A 54 2.46 8.29 2.55
N ALA A 55 2.94 7.09 2.88
CA ALA A 55 3.92 6.40 2.05
C ALA A 55 3.36 6.07 0.67
N ILE A 56 2.13 5.57 0.61
CA ILE A 56 1.50 5.24 -0.66
C ILE A 56 1.29 6.49 -1.49
N GLU A 57 0.86 7.59 -0.87
CA GLU A 57 0.65 8.84 -1.58
C GLU A 57 1.96 9.44 -2.09
N ASN A 58 3.04 9.28 -1.35
CA ASN A 58 4.37 9.72 -1.80
C ASN A 58 4.83 8.94 -3.04
N ALA A 59 4.33 7.73 -3.23
CA ALA A 59 4.64 6.94 -4.41
C ALA A 59 3.83 7.37 -5.64
N GLY A 60 2.90 8.31 -5.48
CA GLY A 60 2.12 8.84 -6.59
C GLY A 60 0.71 8.27 -6.71
N TYR A 61 0.24 7.58 -5.68
CA TYR A 61 -1.09 6.95 -5.67
C TYR A 61 -1.94 7.57 -4.58
N LYS A 62 -3.25 7.34 -4.66
CA LYS A 62 -4.17 7.79 -3.61
C LYS A 62 -4.66 6.58 -2.84
N ALA A 63 -4.57 6.66 -1.52
CA ALA A 63 -5.00 5.60 -0.61
C ALA A 63 -6.12 6.10 0.30
N ARG A 64 -7.08 5.22 0.54
CA ARG A 64 -8.18 5.50 1.47
C ARG A 64 -8.30 4.42 2.51
#